data_be1a764a202cca94e912739d1fd10e3f
#
_entry.id   be1a764a202cca94e912739d1fd10e3f
#
_cell.length_a   1.000
_cell.length_b   1.000
_cell.length_c   1.000
_cell.angle_alpha   90.00
_cell.angle_beta   90.00
_cell.angle_gamma   90.00
#
_symmetry.space_group_name_H-M   'P 1'
#
loop_
_entity.id
_entity.type
_entity.pdbx_description
1 polymer ?
#
loop_
_entity_poly.entity_id
_entity_poly.type
_entity_poly.pdbx_seq_one_letter_code
_entity_poly.pdbx_strand_id
1 'polypeptide(L)'
;PLALNCIKSNGGPVPKTIAGITRIYPVLYKERLGEKKSIVRSERMESKMIQLHNQRRSTLVEGLICEHQRGINGVHSQNDTDSEEGAKIFKLLESVAEPELLMADMTREQLTSFSTYKSKFEAARQNQMEKSVSKALEVAGLNERNVSPFMRIRIVGLKSLT
;
A
#
# COMPACT_ATOMS: atom_id res chain seq x y z
N PRO A 1 27.54 25.09 -26.42
CA PRO A 1 27.13 23.72 -26.29
C PRO A 1 28.31 22.76 -26.52
N LEU A 2 28.43 21.72 -25.70
CA LEU A 2 29.46 20.71 -25.83
C LEU A 2 29.14 19.80 -27.02
N ALA A 3 30.14 19.46 -27.85
CA ALA A 3 29.93 18.53 -28.95
C ALA A 3 29.65 17.10 -28.42
N LEU A 4 28.75 16.34 -29.05
CA LEU A 4 28.32 15.03 -28.57
C LEU A 4 29.49 14.03 -28.46
N ASN A 5 30.48 14.11 -29.36
CA ASN A 5 31.67 13.25 -29.35
C ASN A 5 32.63 13.53 -28.18
N CYS A 6 32.47 14.66 -27.49
CA CYS A 6 33.23 15.01 -26.29
C CYS A 6 32.62 14.47 -25.00
N ILE A 7 31.41 13.92 -25.08
CA ILE A 7 30.66 13.39 -23.91
C ILE A 7 31.11 11.94 -23.65
N LYS A 8 31.65 11.69 -22.46
CA LYS A 8 32.06 10.35 -22.03
C LYS A 8 30.95 9.72 -21.16
N SER A 9 30.74 8.41 -21.29
CA SER A 9 29.71 7.67 -20.51
C SER A 9 29.91 7.76 -18.99
N ASN A 10 31.17 7.91 -18.53
CA ASN A 10 31.54 8.05 -17.13
C ASN A 10 31.94 9.49 -16.78
N GLY A 11 31.62 10.46 -17.65
CA GLY A 11 31.86 11.86 -17.41
C GLY A 11 30.93 12.49 -16.40
N GLY A 12 31.23 13.68 -15.93
CA GLY A 12 30.36 14.48 -15.06
C GLY A 12 29.14 15.03 -15.81
N PRO A 13 28.34 15.87 -15.15
CA PRO A 13 27.14 16.46 -15.72
C PRO A 13 27.47 17.32 -16.96
N VAL A 14 26.68 17.13 -18.01
CA VAL A 14 26.84 17.89 -19.26
C VAL A 14 25.99 19.16 -19.19
N PRO A 15 26.57 20.36 -19.23
CA PRO A 15 25.84 21.59 -19.03
C PRO A 15 24.85 21.88 -20.18
N LYS A 16 25.28 21.68 -21.41
CA LYS A 16 24.44 21.88 -22.61
C LYS A 16 25.06 21.18 -23.81
N THR A 17 24.25 20.44 -24.56
CA THR A 17 24.61 19.86 -25.86
C THR A 17 23.44 20.00 -26.83
N ILE A 18 23.74 19.99 -28.14
CA ILE A 18 22.73 19.96 -29.21
C ILE A 18 22.92 18.66 -29.97
N ALA A 19 21.84 17.89 -30.08
CA ALA A 19 21.84 16.59 -30.76
C ALA A 19 20.51 16.39 -31.52
N GLY A 20 20.59 15.66 -32.63
CA GLY A 20 19.42 15.20 -33.35
C GLY A 20 18.96 13.83 -32.82
N ILE A 21 17.67 13.66 -32.58
CA ILE A 21 17.09 12.37 -32.22
C ILE A 21 16.83 11.60 -33.52
N THR A 22 17.49 10.45 -33.69
CA THR A 22 17.32 9.59 -34.87
C THR A 22 16.39 8.42 -34.65
N ARG A 23 16.23 8.00 -33.40
CA ARG A 23 15.32 6.90 -33.04
C ARG A 23 14.84 7.01 -31.61
N ILE A 24 13.57 6.78 -31.40
CA ILE A 24 12.94 6.60 -30.09
C ILE A 24 12.55 5.14 -29.97
N TYR A 25 12.96 4.48 -28.88
CA TYR A 25 12.62 3.09 -28.61
C TYR A 25 11.37 3.04 -27.72
N PRO A 26 10.63 1.92 -27.69
CA PRO A 26 9.50 1.74 -26.81
C PRO A 26 9.87 1.92 -25.32
N VAL A 27 8.90 2.32 -24.53
CA VAL A 27 9.04 2.43 -23.07
C VAL A 27 9.28 1.05 -22.49
N LEU A 28 10.25 0.96 -21.58
CA LEU A 28 10.59 -0.22 -20.79
C LEU A 28 10.41 0.11 -19.31
N TYR A 29 10.16 -0.91 -18.52
CA TYR A 29 9.95 -0.82 -17.09
C TYR A 29 11.06 -1.57 -16.36
N LYS A 30 11.76 -0.88 -15.47
CA LYS A 30 12.83 -1.45 -14.65
C LYS A 30 12.32 -1.63 -13.23
N GLU A 31 12.23 -2.87 -12.79
CA GLU A 31 11.92 -3.24 -11.41
C GLU A 31 13.21 -3.51 -10.65
N ARG A 32 13.35 -2.90 -9.48
CA ARG A 32 14.46 -3.14 -8.56
C ARG A 32 14.05 -4.20 -7.54
N LEU A 33 14.81 -5.30 -7.49
CA LEU A 33 14.58 -6.43 -6.58
C LEU A 33 15.57 -6.44 -5.40
N GLY A 34 16.13 -5.29 -5.05
CA GLY A 34 17.15 -5.12 -4.02
C GLY A 34 18.32 -4.27 -4.52
N GLU A 35 19.43 -4.26 -3.78
CA GLU A 35 20.54 -3.36 -4.09
C GLU A 35 21.23 -3.63 -5.43
N LYS A 36 21.31 -4.89 -5.87
CA LYS A 36 22.07 -5.28 -7.05
C LYS A 36 21.28 -5.98 -8.16
N LYS A 37 20.02 -6.32 -7.92
CA LYS A 37 19.20 -7.03 -8.90
C LYS A 37 18.11 -6.14 -9.47
N SER A 38 18.02 -6.11 -10.80
CA SER A 38 16.91 -5.42 -11.49
C SER A 38 16.46 -6.24 -12.70
N ILE A 39 15.18 -6.19 -12.98
CA ILE A 39 14.55 -6.84 -14.13
C ILE A 39 13.96 -5.75 -15.01
N VAL A 40 14.16 -5.89 -16.33
CA VAL A 40 13.58 -4.98 -17.33
C VAL A 40 12.50 -5.73 -18.11
N ARG A 41 11.33 -5.11 -18.22
CA ARG A 41 10.17 -5.67 -18.94
C ARG A 41 9.63 -4.67 -19.96
N SER A 42 8.98 -5.21 -20.98
CA SER A 42 8.17 -4.41 -21.90
C SER A 42 6.87 -3.97 -21.22
N GLU A 43 6.22 -2.96 -21.76
CA GLU A 43 4.92 -2.46 -21.27
C GLU A 43 3.86 -3.58 -21.15
N ARG A 44 3.76 -4.43 -22.18
CA ARG A 44 2.83 -5.57 -22.18
C ARG A 44 3.11 -6.57 -21.04
N MET A 45 4.38 -6.85 -20.77
CA MET A 45 4.77 -7.76 -19.68
C MET A 45 4.56 -7.11 -18.33
N GLU A 46 4.83 -5.84 -18.21
CA GLU A 46 4.62 -5.12 -16.96
C GLU A 46 3.12 -5.01 -16.63
N SER A 47 2.25 -4.73 -17.59
CA SER A 47 0.80 -4.74 -17.40
C SER A 47 0.28 -6.07 -16.86
N LYS A 48 0.77 -7.19 -17.42
CA LYS A 48 0.42 -8.53 -16.91
C LYS A 48 0.93 -8.76 -15.48
N MET A 49 2.14 -8.30 -15.18
CA MET A 49 2.72 -8.44 -13.85
C MET A 49 1.96 -7.61 -12.80
N ILE A 50 1.55 -6.39 -13.15
CA ILE A 50 0.71 -5.54 -12.28
C ILE A 50 -0.62 -6.25 -12.00
N GLN A 51 -1.29 -6.75 -13.03
CA GLN A 51 -2.57 -7.45 -12.89
C GLN A 51 -2.44 -8.68 -11.98
N LEU A 52 -1.44 -9.52 -12.21
CA LEU A 52 -1.19 -10.71 -11.41
C LEU A 52 -0.85 -10.37 -9.95
N HIS A 53 -0.01 -9.36 -9.75
CA HIS A 53 0.37 -8.89 -8.42
C HIS A 53 -0.84 -8.37 -7.65
N ASN A 54 -1.66 -7.53 -8.28
CA ASN A 54 -2.87 -6.98 -7.67
C ASN A 54 -3.89 -8.07 -7.35
N GLN A 55 -4.08 -9.05 -8.24
CA GLN A 55 -4.97 -10.19 -8.01
C GLN A 55 -4.52 -11.01 -6.79
N ARG A 56 -3.25 -11.35 -6.70
CA ARG A 56 -2.70 -12.09 -5.55
C ARG A 56 -2.85 -11.31 -4.25
N ARG A 57 -2.59 -10.00 -4.29
CA ARG A 57 -2.74 -9.11 -3.15
C ARG A 57 -4.21 -9.04 -2.69
N SER A 58 -5.16 -8.84 -3.59
CA SER A 58 -6.61 -8.84 -3.29
C SER A 58 -7.05 -10.14 -2.65
N THR A 59 -6.69 -11.28 -3.25
CA THR A 59 -7.07 -12.61 -2.72
C THR A 59 -6.57 -12.81 -1.29
N LEU A 60 -5.33 -12.42 -1.00
CA LEU A 60 -4.74 -12.55 0.34
C LEU A 60 -5.44 -11.63 1.34
N VAL A 61 -5.69 -10.38 0.97
CA VAL A 61 -6.38 -9.39 1.84
C VAL A 61 -7.82 -9.84 2.11
N GLU A 62 -8.56 -10.26 1.09
CA GLU A 62 -9.93 -10.76 1.24
C GLU A 62 -9.99 -11.99 2.16
N GLY A 63 -9.05 -12.92 2.01
CA GLY A 63 -8.92 -14.07 2.90
C GLY A 63 -8.74 -13.66 4.36
N LEU A 64 -7.85 -12.73 4.64
CA LEU A 64 -7.60 -12.21 6.00
C LEU A 64 -8.83 -11.47 6.58
N ILE A 65 -9.53 -10.70 5.76
CA ILE A 65 -10.77 -10.02 6.16
C ILE A 65 -11.82 -11.05 6.56
N CYS A 66 -12.03 -12.09 5.75
CA CYS A 66 -12.97 -13.17 6.04
C CYS A 66 -12.60 -13.92 7.31
N GLU A 67 -11.34 -14.24 7.52
CA GLU A 67 -10.86 -14.91 8.75
C GLU A 67 -11.07 -14.04 9.98
N HIS A 68 -10.77 -12.75 9.86
CA HIS A 68 -10.98 -11.79 10.94
C HIS A 68 -12.46 -11.65 11.30
N GLN A 69 -13.35 -11.62 10.31
CA GLN A 69 -14.80 -11.58 10.54
C GLN A 69 -15.34 -12.86 11.20
N ARG A 70 -14.80 -14.04 10.84
CA ARG A 70 -15.15 -15.31 11.48
C ARG A 70 -14.66 -15.39 12.91
N GLY A 71 -13.47 -14.86 13.20
CA GLY A 71 -12.88 -14.82 14.53
C GLY A 71 -13.68 -13.98 15.53
N ILE A 72 -14.43 -12.99 15.05
CA ILE A 72 -15.27 -12.12 15.89
C ILE A 72 -16.44 -12.90 16.52
N ASN A 73 -16.94 -13.92 15.85
CA ASN A 73 -18.04 -14.76 16.38
C ASN A 73 -17.57 -15.77 17.44
N GLY A 74 -16.29 -15.86 17.75
CA GLY A 74 -15.74 -16.90 18.61
C GLY A 74 -14.81 -16.49 19.75
N VAL A 75 -14.32 -15.26 19.79
CA VAL A 75 -13.32 -14.87 20.80
C VAL A 75 -13.69 -13.53 21.45
N HIS A 76 -14.30 -13.61 22.63
CA HIS A 76 -14.17 -12.56 23.63
C HIS A 76 -12.70 -12.49 24.02
N SER A 77 -11.96 -11.54 23.44
CA SER A 77 -10.61 -11.22 23.91
C SER A 77 -10.74 -10.65 25.32
N GLN A 78 -10.37 -11.46 26.30
CA GLN A 78 -10.07 -11.03 27.64
C GLN A 78 -8.84 -10.11 27.58
N ASN A 79 -9.06 -8.82 27.39
CA ASN A 79 -8.08 -7.81 27.72
C ASN A 79 -8.58 -7.03 28.94
N ASP A 80 -7.83 -7.19 30.01
CA ASP A 80 -8.01 -6.66 31.36
C ASP A 80 -7.94 -5.14 31.47
N THR A 81 -8.72 -4.41 30.70
CA THR A 81 -8.96 -2.96 30.89
C THR A 81 -10.44 -2.69 31.15
N ASP A 82 -11.11 -3.61 31.85
CA ASP A 82 -12.54 -3.58 32.17
C ASP A 82 -12.93 -2.56 33.27
N SER A 83 -12.08 -1.59 33.52
CA SER A 83 -12.37 -0.54 34.52
C SER A 83 -13.19 0.62 33.95
N GLU A 84 -13.35 0.73 32.63
CA GLU A 84 -14.11 1.80 32.02
C GLU A 84 -15.60 1.48 31.95
N GLU A 85 -16.45 2.40 32.38
CA GLU A 85 -17.92 2.28 32.35
C GLU A 85 -18.43 1.99 30.92
N GLY A 86 -17.81 2.61 29.91
CA GLY A 86 -18.10 2.39 28.50
C GLY A 86 -17.91 0.94 28.04
N ALA A 87 -16.91 0.23 28.58
CA ALA A 87 -16.64 -1.19 28.27
C ALA A 87 -17.76 -2.10 28.81
N LYS A 88 -18.24 -1.80 30.03
CA LYS A 88 -19.35 -2.56 30.64
C LYS A 88 -20.65 -2.37 29.86
N ILE A 89 -20.93 -1.15 29.43
CA ILE A 89 -22.10 -0.83 28.61
C ILE A 89 -22.01 -1.52 27.24
N PHE A 90 -20.83 -1.53 26.62
CA PHE A 90 -20.60 -2.20 25.34
C PHE A 90 -20.88 -3.70 25.41
N LYS A 91 -20.34 -4.39 26.42
CA LYS A 91 -20.61 -5.81 26.66
C LYS A 91 -22.08 -6.10 26.93
N LEU A 92 -22.73 -5.24 27.69
CA LEU A 92 -24.15 -5.36 28.01
C LEU A 92 -25.01 -5.23 26.75
N LEU A 93 -24.74 -4.23 25.89
CA LEU A 93 -25.47 -4.02 24.63
C LEU A 93 -25.26 -5.17 23.64
N GLU A 94 -24.08 -5.79 23.65
CA GLU A 94 -23.78 -6.94 22.77
C GLU A 94 -24.51 -8.21 23.20
N SER A 95 -24.85 -8.33 24.49
CA SER A 95 -25.55 -9.49 25.07
C SER A 95 -27.09 -9.40 25.02
N VAL A 96 -27.66 -8.23 24.77
CA VAL A 96 -29.10 -7.98 24.81
C VAL A 96 -29.71 -8.10 23.41
N ALA A 97 -30.90 -8.72 23.32
CA ALA A 97 -31.62 -8.91 22.06
C ALA A 97 -32.11 -7.61 21.43
N GLU A 98 -32.44 -6.59 22.26
CA GLU A 98 -32.97 -5.29 21.83
C GLU A 98 -32.12 -4.14 22.39
N PRO A 99 -30.93 -3.85 21.81
CA PRO A 99 -30.01 -2.83 22.32
C PRO A 99 -30.61 -1.41 22.25
N GLU A 100 -31.54 -1.16 21.35
CA GLU A 100 -32.18 0.16 21.16
C GLU A 100 -33.02 0.58 22.39
N LEU A 101 -33.70 -0.34 23.01
CA LEU A 101 -34.47 -0.08 24.22
C LEU A 101 -33.59 0.27 25.40
N LEU A 102 -32.48 -0.44 25.53
CA LEU A 102 -31.50 -0.16 26.60
C LEU A 102 -30.81 1.19 26.39
N MET A 103 -30.51 1.55 25.16
CA MET A 103 -29.92 2.86 24.84
C MET A 103 -30.87 4.03 25.12
N ALA A 104 -32.18 3.84 25.01
CA ALA A 104 -33.19 4.86 25.32
C ALA A 104 -33.25 5.21 26.82
N ASP A 105 -32.94 4.24 27.69
CA ASP A 105 -32.94 4.41 29.15
C ASP A 105 -31.59 4.92 29.70
N MET A 106 -30.57 5.03 28.88
CA MET A 106 -29.23 5.47 29.29
C MET A 106 -29.15 6.99 29.51
N THR A 107 -28.37 7.38 30.51
CA THR A 107 -28.05 8.79 30.73
C THR A 107 -27.11 9.30 29.62
N ARG A 108 -27.10 10.63 29.41
CA ARG A 108 -26.23 11.29 28.44
C ARG A 108 -24.74 10.98 28.67
N GLU A 109 -24.33 10.89 29.95
CA GLU A 109 -22.95 10.57 30.33
C GLU A 109 -22.59 9.13 29.94
N GLN A 110 -23.49 8.18 30.16
CA GLN A 110 -23.33 6.78 29.78
C GLN A 110 -23.24 6.61 28.27
N LEU A 111 -24.08 7.31 27.50
CA LEU A 111 -24.01 7.32 26.04
C LEU A 111 -22.69 7.90 25.51
N THR A 112 -22.18 8.96 26.14
CA THR A 112 -20.88 9.56 25.78
C THR A 112 -19.74 8.59 26.07
N SER A 113 -19.73 7.95 27.24
CA SER A 113 -18.72 6.96 27.62
C SER A 113 -18.74 5.75 26.68
N PHE A 114 -19.92 5.26 26.33
CA PHE A 114 -20.09 4.18 25.36
C PHE A 114 -19.58 4.57 23.97
N SER A 115 -19.95 5.73 23.45
CA SER A 115 -19.51 6.22 22.15
C SER A 115 -17.99 6.37 22.07
N THR A 116 -17.39 6.90 23.13
CA THR A 116 -15.91 7.05 23.22
C THR A 116 -15.23 5.69 23.25
N TYR A 117 -15.74 4.75 24.04
CA TYR A 117 -15.20 3.40 24.11
C TYR A 117 -15.33 2.67 22.77
N LYS A 118 -16.51 2.74 22.13
CA LYS A 118 -16.77 2.13 20.83
C LYS A 118 -15.80 2.63 19.77
N SER A 119 -15.59 3.96 19.70
CA SER A 119 -14.65 4.56 18.76
C SER A 119 -13.19 4.09 19.00
N LYS A 120 -12.75 4.03 20.25
CA LYS A 120 -11.42 3.51 20.61
C LYS A 120 -11.27 2.04 20.25
N PHE A 121 -12.29 1.24 20.52
CA PHE A 121 -12.31 -0.19 20.23
C PHE A 121 -12.25 -0.46 18.72
N GLU A 122 -13.07 0.24 17.94
CA GLU A 122 -13.08 0.14 16.47
C GLU A 122 -11.74 0.59 15.88
N ALA A 123 -11.15 1.68 16.38
CA ALA A 123 -9.84 2.15 15.95
C ALA A 123 -8.72 1.15 16.28
N ALA A 124 -8.73 0.57 17.47
CA ALA A 124 -7.75 -0.45 17.87
C ALA A 124 -7.87 -1.71 16.99
N ARG A 125 -9.08 -2.14 16.73
CA ARG A 125 -9.38 -3.27 15.84
C ARG A 125 -8.93 -3.02 14.40
N GLN A 126 -9.20 -1.83 13.88
CA GLN A 126 -8.75 -1.41 12.55
C GLN A 126 -7.23 -1.43 12.45
N ASN A 127 -6.53 -0.86 13.43
CA ASN A 127 -5.07 -0.87 13.49
C ASN A 127 -4.48 -2.28 13.55
N GLN A 128 -5.10 -3.16 14.33
CA GLN A 128 -4.67 -4.56 14.42
C GLN A 128 -4.82 -5.29 13.09
N MET A 129 -5.93 -5.04 12.40
CA MET A 129 -6.18 -5.61 11.08
C MET A 129 -5.17 -5.11 10.05
N GLU A 130 -4.93 -3.80 10.01
CA GLU A 130 -3.94 -3.20 9.11
C GLU A 130 -2.53 -3.77 9.33
N LYS A 131 -2.13 -3.95 10.59
CA LYS A 131 -0.86 -4.59 10.94
C LYS A 131 -0.80 -6.05 10.47
N SER A 132 -1.88 -6.80 10.65
CA SER A 132 -1.96 -8.20 10.21
C SER A 132 -1.88 -8.31 8.69
N VAL A 133 -2.60 -7.46 7.97
CA VAL A 133 -2.56 -7.37 6.50
C VAL A 133 -1.16 -6.99 6.02
N SER A 134 -0.56 -5.94 6.60
CA SER A 134 0.78 -5.49 6.25
C SER A 134 1.82 -6.59 6.43
N LYS A 135 1.80 -7.27 7.58
CA LYS A 135 2.70 -8.39 7.87
C LYS A 135 2.50 -9.55 6.91
N ALA A 136 1.26 -9.90 6.59
CA ALA A 136 0.96 -11.00 5.66
C ALA A 136 1.42 -10.67 4.23
N LEU A 137 1.25 -9.43 3.78
CA LEU A 137 1.75 -8.96 2.48
C LEU A 137 3.29 -9.00 2.42
N GLU A 138 3.96 -8.64 3.50
CA GLU A 138 5.42 -8.70 3.60
C GLU A 138 5.93 -10.14 3.51
N VAL A 139 5.34 -11.05 4.29
CA VAL A 139 5.70 -12.49 4.30
C VAL A 139 5.44 -13.13 2.93
N ALA A 140 4.35 -12.75 2.25
CA ALA A 140 4.01 -13.25 0.92
C ALA A 140 4.85 -12.61 -0.22
N GLY A 141 5.66 -11.58 0.08
CA GLY A 141 6.41 -10.83 -0.94
C GLY A 141 5.52 -10.01 -1.87
N LEU A 142 4.35 -9.59 -1.39
CA LEU A 142 3.35 -8.81 -2.13
C LEU A 142 3.35 -7.33 -1.73
N ASN A 143 4.46 -6.82 -1.24
CA ASN A 143 4.68 -5.41 -0.97
C ASN A 143 4.66 -4.58 -2.26
N GLU A 144 4.70 -3.27 -2.10
CA GLU A 144 4.81 -2.36 -3.23
C GLU A 144 6.06 -2.66 -4.06
N ARG A 145 5.86 -2.73 -5.37
CA ARG A 145 6.93 -3.00 -6.34
C ARG A 145 7.64 -1.70 -6.68
N ASN A 146 8.96 -1.71 -6.63
CA ASN A 146 9.76 -0.56 -7.05
C ASN A 146 10.02 -0.63 -8.56
N VAL A 147 9.08 -0.11 -9.34
CA VAL A 147 9.11 -0.11 -10.81
C VAL A 147 9.21 1.31 -11.34
N SER A 148 10.16 1.56 -12.22
CA SER A 148 10.33 2.85 -12.89
C SER A 148 10.31 2.69 -14.41
N PRO A 149 9.52 3.51 -15.13
CA PRO A 149 9.57 3.54 -16.58
C PRO A 149 10.82 4.25 -17.07
N PHE A 150 11.39 3.78 -18.18
CA PHE A 150 12.48 4.45 -18.88
C PHE A 150 12.37 4.23 -20.38
N MET A 151 12.97 5.11 -21.14
CA MET A 151 12.98 5.07 -22.59
C MET A 151 14.43 5.24 -23.07
N ARG A 152 14.76 4.53 -24.12
CA ARG A 152 16.02 4.71 -24.83
C ARG A 152 15.80 5.57 -26.04
N ILE A 153 16.72 6.47 -26.31
CA ILE A 153 16.75 7.28 -27.52
C ILE A 153 18.11 7.14 -28.21
N ARG A 154 18.12 7.13 -29.53
CA ARG A 154 19.36 7.22 -30.31
C ARG A 154 19.52 8.67 -30.73
N ILE A 155 20.67 9.24 -30.42
CA ILE A 155 21.02 10.61 -30.75
C ILE A 155 22.24 10.64 -31.64
N VAL A 156 22.34 11.68 -32.48
CA VAL A 156 23.53 11.98 -33.27
C VAL A 156 23.94 13.41 -33.02
N GLY A 157 25.24 13.68 -33.02
CA GLY A 157 25.76 15.03 -32.98
C GLY A 157 25.42 15.76 -34.28
N LEU A 158 24.88 16.98 -34.16
CA LEU A 158 24.74 17.88 -35.30
C LEU A 158 26.11 18.52 -35.55
N LYS A 159 26.62 18.33 -36.76
CA LYS A 159 27.79 19.09 -37.19
C LYS A 159 27.37 20.55 -37.24
N SER A 160 28.14 21.43 -36.58
CA SER A 160 27.96 22.86 -36.77
C SER A 160 28.13 23.16 -38.29
N LEU A 161 27.09 23.70 -38.92
CA LEU A 161 27.23 24.33 -40.21
C LEU A 161 27.99 25.63 -39.94
N THR A 162 29.30 25.59 -40.14
CA THR A 162 30.11 26.81 -40.28
C THR A 162 29.90 27.39 -41.62
#